data_f8b90deb3e036490da28965d4a77e219
#
_entry.id   f8b90deb3e036490da28965d4a77e219
#
_cell.length_a   1.000
_cell.length_b   1.000
_cell.length_c   1.000
_cell.angle_alpha   90.00
_cell.angle_beta   90.00
_cell.angle_gamma   90.00
#
_symmetry.space_group_name_H-M   'P 1'
#
loop_
_entity.id
_entity.type
_entity.pdbx_description
1 polymer ?
#
loop_
_entity_poly.entity_id
_entity_poly.type
_entity_poly.pdbx_seq_one_letter_code
_entity_poly.pdbx_strand_id
1 'polypeptide(L)'
;LRRLEPIAMSLRHSFGPPFEPGVPTTYSLDRGDWNSPLNPVKAGFPRAFTGEAEPAQFKLDPFKRWPTRGRRKVLADWIASKTNPLTARVIVNRLWQGHFGRGIVSTPSDFGNLSDGPSHPMLIDFLARYLMEHDWSLKSIHRLICNSRTYQQSSKVGAHAALTTDPEN
;
A
#
# COMPACT_ATOMS: atom_id res chain seq x y z
N LEU A 1 -6.44 9.73 34.23
CA LEU A 1 -6.74 9.89 32.78
C LEU A 1 -5.68 9.12 32.01
N ARG A 2 -5.94 7.83 31.67
CA ARG A 2 -5.11 7.08 30.73
C ARG A 2 -5.28 7.74 29.35
N ARG A 3 -4.16 8.20 28.76
CA ARG A 3 -4.16 8.72 27.39
C ARG A 3 -4.62 7.61 26.45
N LEU A 4 -5.67 7.90 25.72
CA LEU A 4 -6.15 7.09 24.60
C LEU A 4 -5.11 7.10 23.50
N GLU A 5 -4.51 5.96 23.24
CA GLU A 5 -3.58 5.80 22.15
C GLU A 5 -4.28 5.11 21.00
N PRO A 6 -4.19 5.67 19.79
CA PRO A 6 -4.86 5.05 18.66
C PRO A 6 -4.30 3.64 18.43
N ILE A 7 -5.18 2.66 18.43
CA ILE A 7 -4.88 1.22 18.26
C ILE A 7 -4.55 0.90 16.79
N ALA A 8 -4.61 1.88 15.91
CA ALA A 8 -4.24 1.71 14.52
C ALA A 8 -2.75 1.36 14.42
N MET A 9 -2.47 0.10 14.15
CA MET A 9 -1.14 -0.46 13.82
C MET A 9 0.00 0.19 14.62
N SER A 10 -0.11 0.21 15.94
CA SER A 10 0.89 0.79 16.80
C SER A 10 2.19 -0.02 16.69
N LEU A 11 3.10 0.45 15.87
CA LEU A 11 4.51 0.05 15.91
C LEU A 11 5.21 0.71 17.11
N ARG A 12 4.45 0.98 18.16
CA ARG A 12 4.89 1.69 19.31
C ARG A 12 5.97 0.93 20.06
N HIS A 13 7.00 1.66 20.43
CA HIS A 13 7.97 1.24 21.43
C HIS A 13 7.42 1.64 22.79
N SER A 14 7.07 0.68 23.62
CA SER A 14 6.81 0.96 25.01
C SER A 14 8.16 1.11 25.73
N PHE A 15 8.51 2.34 26.11
CA PHE A 15 9.48 2.59 27.13
C PHE A 15 8.72 2.71 28.45
N GLY A 16 8.45 1.60 29.11
CA GLY A 16 7.99 1.57 30.49
C GLY A 16 9.18 1.46 31.43
N PRO A 17 9.17 2.13 32.62
CA PRO A 17 10.19 1.91 33.65
C PRO A 17 9.90 0.62 34.43
N PRO A 18 10.94 -0.09 34.91
CA PRO A 18 12.26 -0.16 34.39
C PRO A 18 12.41 -1.33 33.42
N PHE A 19 12.53 -1.01 32.14
CA PHE A 19 13.06 -1.90 31.09
C PHE A 19 12.47 -3.33 31.02
N GLU A 20 11.15 -3.48 30.99
CA GLU A 20 10.59 -4.69 30.43
C GLU A 20 10.68 -4.63 28.90
N PRO A 21 11.51 -5.45 28.26
CA PRO A 21 11.57 -5.51 26.81
C PRO A 21 10.34 -6.25 26.28
N GLY A 22 9.20 -5.56 26.24
CA GLY A 22 7.94 -6.15 25.82
C GLY A 22 7.15 -5.21 24.93
N VAL A 23 6.73 -5.71 23.76
CA VAL A 23 5.68 -5.05 23.01
C VAL A 23 4.37 -5.35 23.75
N PRO A 24 3.57 -4.34 24.08
CA PRO A 24 2.31 -4.58 24.79
C PRO A 24 1.41 -5.51 23.97
N THR A 25 0.71 -6.40 24.65
CA THR A 25 -0.28 -7.27 24.00
C THR A 25 -1.39 -6.41 23.42
N THR A 26 -1.71 -6.64 22.16
CA THR A 26 -2.83 -5.99 21.46
C THR A 26 -4.02 -6.93 21.51
N TYR A 27 -5.21 -6.38 21.71
CA TYR A 27 -6.45 -7.13 21.78
C TYR A 27 -7.39 -6.71 20.64
N SER A 28 -8.21 -7.62 20.16
CA SER A 28 -9.41 -7.25 19.42
C SER A 28 -10.38 -6.56 20.36
N LEU A 29 -11.17 -5.65 19.85
CA LEU A 29 -12.10 -4.85 20.64
C LEU A 29 -13.53 -5.18 20.25
N ASP A 30 -14.45 -5.22 21.22
CA ASP A 30 -15.87 -5.33 20.90
C ASP A 30 -16.34 -4.02 20.25
N ARG A 31 -16.79 -4.12 18.99
CA ARG A 31 -17.25 -2.98 18.16
C ARG A 31 -16.34 -1.74 18.18
N GLY A 32 -15.05 -1.95 18.42
CA GLY A 32 -14.06 -0.88 18.51
C GLY A 32 -14.02 -0.15 19.87
N ASP A 33 -14.77 -0.60 20.86
CA ASP A 33 -14.72 -0.03 22.21
C ASP A 33 -13.43 -0.45 22.92
N TRP A 34 -12.59 0.53 23.23
CA TRP A 34 -11.31 0.31 23.88
C TRP A 34 -11.41 -0.18 25.34
N ASN A 35 -12.57 0.02 25.99
CA ASN A 35 -12.84 -0.51 27.35
C ASN A 35 -13.26 -1.98 27.34
N SER A 36 -13.56 -2.52 26.16
CA SER A 36 -14.08 -3.87 25.98
C SER A 36 -13.11 -4.74 25.17
N PRO A 37 -11.89 -5.03 25.71
CA PRO A 37 -10.94 -5.90 25.04
C PRO A 37 -11.45 -7.34 25.02
N LEU A 38 -11.37 -7.98 23.84
CA LEU A 38 -11.71 -9.39 23.63
C LEU A 38 -10.44 -10.26 23.65
N ASN A 39 -10.15 -10.94 22.54
CA ASN A 39 -9.04 -11.87 22.46
C ASN A 39 -7.72 -11.18 22.14
N PRO A 40 -6.58 -11.65 22.68
CA PRO A 40 -5.28 -11.15 22.28
C PRO A 40 -5.01 -11.47 20.81
N VAL A 41 -4.49 -10.50 20.07
CA VAL A 41 -4.14 -10.65 18.67
C VAL A 41 -2.64 -10.55 18.45
N LYS A 42 -2.14 -11.41 17.58
CA LYS A 42 -0.73 -11.38 17.16
C LYS A 42 -0.56 -10.41 15.99
N ALA A 43 0.60 -9.77 15.91
CA ALA A 43 0.95 -8.96 14.75
C ALA A 43 0.98 -9.85 13.49
N GLY A 44 0.44 -9.36 12.39
CA GLY A 44 0.34 -10.09 11.13
C GLY A 44 0.02 -9.15 9.98
N PHE A 45 0.01 -9.68 8.76
CA PHE A 45 -0.44 -8.96 7.57
C PHE A 45 -1.90 -9.30 7.27
N PRO A 46 -2.64 -8.42 6.57
CA PRO A 46 -4.02 -8.69 6.21
C PRO A 46 -4.14 -9.98 5.36
N ARG A 47 -5.03 -10.88 5.76
CA ARG A 47 -5.25 -12.16 5.05
C ARG A 47 -5.63 -11.99 3.59
N ALA A 48 -6.32 -10.91 3.25
CA ALA A 48 -6.68 -10.58 1.88
C ALA A 48 -5.46 -10.49 0.93
N PHE A 49 -4.27 -10.23 1.46
CA PHE A 49 -3.03 -10.11 0.67
C PHE A 49 -2.09 -11.29 0.83
N THR A 50 -2.27 -12.08 1.87
CA THR A 50 -1.39 -13.23 2.15
C THR A 50 -2.02 -14.58 1.83
N GLY A 51 -3.32 -14.57 1.45
CA GLY A 51 -4.09 -15.80 1.26
C GLY A 51 -4.41 -16.47 2.60
N GLU A 52 -4.68 -17.78 2.57
CA GLU A 52 -4.96 -18.58 3.77
C GLU A 52 -3.70 -18.89 4.59
N ALA A 53 -2.53 -18.47 4.11
CA ALA A 53 -1.31 -18.62 4.90
C ALA A 53 -1.50 -17.95 6.26
N GLU A 54 -1.11 -18.66 7.31
CA GLU A 54 -1.02 -18.13 8.68
C GLU A 54 -0.46 -16.71 8.62
N PRO A 55 -1.04 -15.75 9.38
CA PRO A 55 -0.57 -14.39 9.40
C PRO A 55 0.94 -14.42 9.60
N ALA A 56 1.68 -13.87 8.66
CA ALA A 56 3.12 -14.03 8.52
C ALA A 56 3.77 -14.00 9.92
N GLN A 57 4.25 -15.16 10.37
CA GLN A 57 4.95 -15.23 11.63
C GLN A 57 6.19 -14.38 11.46
N PHE A 58 6.19 -13.25 12.13
CA PHE A 58 7.39 -12.42 12.18
C PHE A 58 8.49 -13.28 12.79
N LYS A 59 9.43 -13.71 11.98
CA LYS A 59 10.70 -14.26 12.47
C LYS A 59 11.45 -13.09 13.12
N LEU A 60 11.06 -12.82 14.36
CA LEU A 60 11.76 -11.84 15.18
C LEU A 60 13.12 -12.44 15.51
N ASP A 61 14.16 -11.70 15.23
CA ASP A 61 15.52 -12.08 15.62
C ASP A 61 15.62 -11.99 17.16
N PRO A 62 15.70 -13.14 17.87
CA PRO A 62 15.73 -13.15 19.33
C PRO A 62 17.00 -12.51 19.89
N PHE A 63 18.06 -12.38 19.08
CA PHE A 63 19.36 -11.84 19.48
C PHE A 63 19.47 -10.32 19.25
N LYS A 64 18.52 -9.69 18.58
CA LYS A 64 18.55 -8.23 18.41
C LYS A 64 18.14 -7.53 19.70
N ARG A 65 19.09 -6.80 20.25
CA ARG A 65 19.00 -5.98 21.48
C ARG A 65 18.04 -4.80 21.38
N TRP A 66 17.36 -4.62 20.24
CA TRP A 66 16.49 -3.48 19.99
C TRP A 66 15.05 -3.75 20.45
N PRO A 67 14.40 -2.78 21.11
CA PRO A 67 13.02 -2.94 21.62
C PRO A 67 12.00 -3.33 20.55
N THR A 68 12.27 -2.97 19.28
CA THR A 68 11.40 -3.24 18.14
C THR A 68 11.41 -4.67 17.67
N ARG A 69 12.39 -5.46 18.10
CA ARG A 69 12.61 -6.82 17.61
C ARG A 69 12.54 -6.95 16.08
N GLY A 70 12.78 -5.85 15.34
CA GLY A 70 12.77 -5.83 13.89
C GLY A 70 11.40 -5.71 13.22
N ARG A 71 10.31 -5.48 13.95
CA ARG A 71 8.95 -5.37 13.38
C ARG A 71 8.83 -4.37 12.25
N ARG A 72 9.43 -3.19 12.39
CA ARG A 72 9.42 -2.15 11.33
C ARG A 72 10.12 -2.62 10.07
N LYS A 73 11.24 -3.35 10.23
CA LYS A 73 11.95 -3.93 9.09
C LYS A 73 11.08 -4.96 8.38
N VAL A 74 10.44 -5.88 9.11
CA VAL A 74 9.55 -6.88 8.53
C VAL A 74 8.40 -6.23 7.77
N LEU A 75 7.79 -5.16 8.32
CA LEU A 75 6.75 -4.41 7.62
C LEU A 75 7.29 -3.75 6.34
N ALA A 76 8.46 -3.11 6.42
CA ALA A 76 9.08 -2.47 5.26
C ALA A 76 9.42 -3.49 4.17
N ASP A 77 9.98 -4.63 4.54
CA ASP A 77 10.31 -5.72 3.62
C ASP A 77 9.04 -6.27 2.94
N TRP A 78 7.93 -6.40 3.70
CA TRP A 78 6.65 -6.82 3.13
C TRP A 78 6.04 -5.77 2.20
N ILE A 79 6.06 -4.49 2.57
CA ILE A 79 5.57 -3.40 1.70
C ILE A 79 6.35 -3.37 0.38
N ALA A 80 7.67 -3.52 0.44
CA ALA A 80 8.55 -3.52 -0.74
C ALA A 80 8.65 -4.89 -1.44
N SER A 81 7.94 -5.90 -0.94
CA SER A 81 7.99 -7.24 -1.53
C SER A 81 7.36 -7.28 -2.91
N LYS A 82 7.98 -8.05 -3.82
CA LYS A 82 7.40 -8.34 -5.14
C LYS A 82 6.08 -9.13 -5.07
N THR A 83 5.82 -9.76 -3.92
CA THR A 83 4.56 -10.49 -3.67
C THR A 83 3.45 -9.60 -3.10
N ASN A 84 3.76 -8.36 -2.71
CA ASN A 84 2.73 -7.42 -2.28
C ASN A 84 1.94 -6.94 -3.49
N PRO A 85 0.61 -7.21 -3.56
CA PRO A 85 -0.17 -6.93 -4.77
C PRO A 85 -0.48 -5.44 -4.96
N LEU A 86 -0.33 -4.61 -3.94
CA LEU A 86 -0.81 -3.24 -3.97
C LEU A 86 0.29 -2.20 -4.16
N THR A 87 1.43 -2.33 -3.49
CA THR A 87 2.42 -1.25 -3.42
C THR A 87 2.83 -0.74 -4.80
N ALA A 88 3.23 -1.63 -5.70
CA ALA A 88 3.65 -1.25 -7.04
C ALA A 88 2.49 -0.65 -7.85
N ARG A 89 1.28 -1.26 -7.78
CA ARG A 89 0.09 -0.75 -8.48
C ARG A 89 -0.30 0.65 -8.01
N VAL A 90 -0.30 0.91 -6.71
CA VAL A 90 -0.62 2.24 -6.16
C VAL A 90 0.40 3.28 -6.61
N ILE A 91 1.70 2.95 -6.58
CA ILE A 91 2.75 3.87 -7.02
C ILE A 91 2.59 4.21 -8.50
N VAL A 92 2.47 3.22 -9.38
CA VAL A 92 2.36 3.47 -10.81
C VAL A 92 1.06 4.19 -11.18
N ASN A 93 -0.03 3.94 -10.47
CA ASN A 93 -1.28 4.66 -10.66
C ASN A 93 -1.15 6.14 -10.33
N ARG A 94 -0.44 6.48 -9.25
CA ARG A 94 -0.18 7.88 -8.89
C ARG A 94 0.76 8.57 -9.87
N LEU A 95 1.76 7.87 -10.38
CA LEU A 95 2.64 8.39 -11.43
C LEU A 95 1.85 8.63 -12.72
N TRP A 96 1.01 7.68 -13.12
CA TRP A 96 0.12 7.83 -14.27
C TRP A 96 -0.81 9.02 -14.11
N GLN A 97 -1.45 9.16 -12.95
CA GLN A 97 -2.31 10.30 -12.63
C GLN A 97 -1.57 11.64 -12.74
N GLY A 98 -0.30 11.68 -12.31
CA GLY A 98 0.53 12.89 -12.43
C GLY A 98 0.79 13.30 -13.89
N HIS A 99 0.81 12.33 -14.82
CA HIS A 99 1.03 12.59 -16.25
C HIS A 99 -0.26 12.90 -17.02
N PHE A 100 -1.37 12.22 -16.68
CA PHE A 100 -2.60 12.26 -17.46
C PHE A 100 -3.79 12.89 -16.73
N GLY A 101 -3.58 13.37 -15.48
CA GLY A 101 -4.64 13.98 -14.66
C GLY A 101 -5.54 12.98 -13.95
N ARG A 102 -5.90 11.86 -14.58
CA ARG A 102 -6.70 10.78 -14.00
C ARG A 102 -5.87 9.49 -13.88
N GLY A 103 -6.04 8.77 -12.79
CA GLY A 103 -5.41 7.46 -12.59
C GLY A 103 -6.07 6.36 -13.41
N ILE A 104 -5.33 5.27 -13.69
CA ILE A 104 -5.89 4.05 -14.28
C ILE A 104 -6.97 3.47 -13.34
N VAL A 105 -6.76 3.59 -12.02
CA VAL A 105 -7.78 3.48 -10.99
C VAL A 105 -8.16 4.91 -10.59
N SER A 106 -9.42 5.29 -10.79
CA SER A 106 -9.92 6.65 -10.56
C SER A 106 -9.83 7.08 -9.10
N THR A 107 -9.84 6.13 -8.17
CA THR A 107 -9.76 6.32 -6.71
C THR A 107 -8.35 5.99 -6.20
N PRO A 108 -7.36 6.90 -6.27
CA PRO A 108 -5.96 6.60 -6.01
C PRO A 108 -5.64 6.21 -4.55
N SER A 109 -6.57 6.44 -3.64
CA SER A 109 -6.49 6.05 -2.23
C SER A 109 -7.38 4.86 -1.86
N ASP A 110 -8.15 4.34 -2.82
CA ASP A 110 -9.01 3.17 -2.65
C ASP A 110 -8.81 2.20 -3.83
N PHE A 111 -8.24 1.05 -3.54
CA PHE A 111 -8.02 -0.06 -4.45
C PHE A 111 -8.84 -1.28 -4.02
N GLY A 112 -9.83 -1.06 -3.15
CA GLY A 112 -10.69 -2.11 -2.61
C GLY A 112 -11.92 -2.41 -3.48
N ASN A 113 -12.82 -3.21 -2.93
CA ASN A 113 -14.05 -3.64 -3.62
C ASN A 113 -15.05 -2.49 -3.88
N LEU A 114 -14.87 -1.34 -3.23
CA LEU A 114 -15.73 -0.16 -3.43
C LEU A 114 -15.21 0.75 -4.55
N SER A 115 -14.02 0.49 -5.08
CA SER A 115 -13.49 1.23 -6.23
C SER A 115 -14.08 0.69 -7.53
N ASP A 116 -14.15 1.55 -8.56
CA ASP A 116 -14.61 1.16 -9.91
C ASP A 116 -13.65 0.16 -10.59
N GLY A 117 -12.53 -0.17 -9.93
CA GLY A 117 -11.47 -0.97 -10.49
C GLY A 117 -10.63 -0.20 -11.52
N PRO A 118 -9.61 -0.86 -12.09
CA PRO A 118 -8.77 -0.25 -13.10
C PRO A 118 -9.46 -0.22 -14.47
N SER A 119 -9.45 0.94 -15.14
CA SER A 119 -9.93 1.07 -16.52
C SER A 119 -9.16 0.18 -17.50
N HIS A 120 -7.87 -0.05 -17.22
CA HIS A 120 -6.95 -0.86 -18.02
C HIS A 120 -6.16 -1.82 -17.12
N PRO A 121 -6.74 -2.98 -16.73
CA PRO A 121 -6.11 -3.91 -15.79
C PRO A 121 -4.72 -4.41 -16.25
N MET A 122 -4.58 -4.75 -17.53
CA MET A 122 -3.31 -5.22 -18.06
C MET A 122 -2.22 -4.14 -18.05
N LEU A 123 -2.60 -2.89 -18.23
CA LEU A 123 -1.66 -1.77 -18.23
C LEU A 123 -1.10 -1.50 -16.83
N ILE A 124 -1.97 -1.44 -15.82
CA ILE A 124 -1.51 -1.21 -14.45
C ILE A 124 -0.62 -2.36 -13.96
N ASP A 125 -0.94 -3.60 -14.33
CA ASP A 125 -0.14 -4.77 -13.98
C ASP A 125 1.21 -4.79 -14.71
N PHE A 126 1.23 -4.39 -15.98
CA PHE A 126 2.46 -4.23 -16.75
C PHE A 126 3.37 -3.17 -16.11
N LEU A 127 2.84 -1.97 -15.81
CA LEU A 127 3.61 -0.89 -15.20
C LEU A 127 4.11 -1.26 -13.81
N ALA A 128 3.28 -1.94 -13.01
CA ALA A 128 3.67 -2.42 -11.68
C ALA A 128 4.81 -3.44 -11.75
N ARG A 129 4.73 -4.38 -12.68
CA ARG A 129 5.79 -5.37 -12.91
C ARG A 129 7.07 -4.70 -13.40
N TYR A 130 6.94 -3.80 -14.38
CA TYR A 130 8.08 -3.04 -14.90
C TYR A 130 8.81 -2.27 -13.80
N LEU A 131 8.07 -1.61 -12.89
CA LEU A 131 8.65 -0.90 -11.74
C LEU A 131 9.48 -1.85 -10.86
N MET A 132 8.93 -3.02 -10.51
CA MET A 132 9.60 -4.00 -9.66
C MET A 132 10.83 -4.64 -10.33
N GLU A 133 10.80 -4.83 -11.65
CA GLU A 133 11.91 -5.39 -12.44
C GLU A 133 13.04 -4.38 -12.66
N HIS A 134 12.74 -3.08 -12.56
CA HIS A 134 13.72 -1.99 -12.70
C HIS A 134 14.08 -1.36 -11.35
N ASP A 135 14.21 -2.18 -10.32
CA ASP A 135 14.68 -1.79 -8.97
C ASP A 135 13.89 -0.62 -8.36
N TRP A 136 12.58 -0.59 -8.57
CA TRP A 136 11.68 0.46 -8.08
C TRP A 136 12.06 1.86 -8.57
N SER A 137 12.70 1.96 -9.73
CA SER A 137 13.11 3.24 -10.32
C SER A 137 11.92 4.02 -10.88
N LEU A 138 11.48 5.04 -10.15
CA LEU A 138 10.41 5.95 -10.62
C LEU A 138 10.80 6.63 -11.92
N LYS A 139 12.10 6.96 -12.10
CA LYS A 139 12.61 7.56 -13.33
C LYS A 139 12.42 6.67 -14.55
N SER A 140 12.51 5.35 -14.41
CA SER A 140 12.26 4.41 -15.49
C SER A 140 10.80 4.44 -15.95
N ILE A 141 9.85 4.55 -15.01
CA ILE A 141 8.42 4.69 -15.31
C ILE A 141 8.13 6.02 -16.00
N HIS A 142 8.65 7.14 -15.50
CA HIS A 142 8.49 8.44 -16.15
C HIS A 142 8.99 8.41 -17.59
N ARG A 143 10.17 7.84 -17.82
CA ARG A 143 10.74 7.70 -19.17
C ARG A 143 9.87 6.83 -20.08
N LEU A 144 9.34 5.73 -19.54
CA LEU A 144 8.46 4.83 -20.28
C LEU A 144 7.17 5.55 -20.71
N ILE A 145 6.54 6.28 -19.78
CA ILE A 145 5.31 7.05 -20.05
C ILE A 145 5.59 8.15 -21.09
N CYS A 146 6.61 8.98 -20.87
CA CYS A 146 6.91 10.11 -21.76
C CYS A 146 7.28 9.67 -23.18
N ASN A 147 7.88 8.47 -23.35
CA ASN A 147 8.21 7.90 -24.65
C ASN A 147 7.04 7.14 -25.29
N SER A 148 5.91 7.01 -24.59
CA SER A 148 4.74 6.33 -25.15
C SER A 148 4.05 7.19 -26.23
N ARG A 149 3.47 6.52 -27.22
CA ARG A 149 2.66 7.21 -28.24
C ARG A 149 1.49 7.95 -27.64
N THR A 150 0.90 7.44 -26.55
CA THR A 150 -0.21 8.08 -25.84
C THR A 150 0.20 9.43 -25.29
N TYR A 151 1.37 9.53 -24.64
CA TYR A 151 1.85 10.80 -24.08
C TYR A 151 2.28 11.80 -25.14
N GLN A 152 2.76 11.32 -26.30
CA GLN A 152 3.23 12.14 -27.41
C GLN A 152 2.11 12.61 -28.35
N GLN A 153 0.87 12.28 -28.07
CA GLN A 153 -0.27 12.77 -28.83
C GLN A 153 -0.44 14.29 -28.66
N SER A 154 -0.98 14.93 -29.72
CA SER A 154 -1.30 16.35 -29.66
C SER A 154 -2.43 16.62 -28.66
N SER A 155 -2.25 17.61 -27.78
CA SER A 155 -3.33 18.10 -26.91
C SER A 155 -4.34 18.99 -27.67
N LYS A 156 -4.11 19.26 -28.97
CA LYS A 156 -5.08 19.98 -29.78
C LYS A 156 -6.25 19.04 -30.08
N VAL A 157 -7.39 19.38 -29.54
CA VAL A 157 -8.65 18.68 -29.84
C VAL A 157 -8.95 18.85 -31.32
N GLY A 158 -8.70 17.83 -32.11
CA GLY A 158 -9.10 17.77 -33.50
C GLY A 158 -10.58 17.43 -33.57
N ALA A 159 -11.37 18.37 -34.10
CA ALA A 159 -12.78 18.25 -34.47
C ALA A 159 -13.77 17.85 -33.35
N HIS A 160 -14.93 18.48 -33.36
CA HIS A 160 -16.08 18.24 -32.48
C HIS A 160 -16.45 16.77 -32.21
N ALA A 161 -16.11 15.87 -33.15
CA ALA A 161 -16.42 14.45 -33.05
C ALA A 161 -15.67 13.73 -31.90
N ALA A 162 -14.47 14.17 -31.53
CA ALA A 162 -13.72 13.53 -30.44
C ALA A 162 -14.32 13.86 -29.07
N LEU A 163 -14.77 15.08 -28.86
CA LEU A 163 -15.41 15.53 -27.60
C LEU A 163 -16.78 14.88 -27.37
N THR A 164 -17.47 14.44 -28.42
CA THR A 164 -18.76 13.76 -28.29
C THR A 164 -18.58 12.26 -28.01
N THR A 165 -17.45 11.69 -28.40
CA THR A 165 -17.18 10.26 -28.23
C THR A 165 -16.51 9.96 -26.88
N ASP A 166 -15.67 10.87 -26.38
CA ASP A 166 -15.00 10.74 -25.08
C ASP A 166 -14.89 12.12 -24.42
N PRO A 167 -15.97 12.58 -23.76
CA PRO A 167 -16.02 13.91 -23.16
C PRO A 167 -15.11 14.09 -21.93
N GLU A 168 -14.58 12.98 -21.38
CA GLU A 168 -13.73 12.99 -20.18
C GLU A 168 -12.22 12.94 -20.48
N ASN A 169 -11.84 12.98 -21.77
CA ASN A 169 -10.43 12.89 -22.16
C ASN A 169 -9.92 14.16 -22.84
#